data_90dfa223b927d5136f28d8f413b5d488
#
_entry.id   90dfa223b927d5136f28d8f413b5d488
#
_cell.length_a   1.000
_cell.length_b   1.000
_cell.length_c   1.000
_cell.angle_alpha   90.00
_cell.angle_beta   90.00
_cell.angle_gamma   90.00
#
_symmetry.space_group_name_H-M   'P 1'
#
loop_
_entity.id
_entity.type
_entity.pdbx_description
1 polymer ?
#
loop_
_entity_poly.entity_id
_entity_poly.type
_entity_poly.pdbx_seq_one_letter_code
_entity_poly.pdbx_strand_id
1 'polypeptide(L)'
;MGVAGAGDHHMALACVGRVEHSVPEAIGQRYLTALLQWQALASEAARGSLGYVRGTIIHHLHGAKRNRQYQSRWKILTENGFDPHTDIVKNAQGVWELVPGKVALRDALTNYMASRNEDSIDL
;
A
#
# COMPACT_ATOMS: atom_id res chain seq x y z
N MET A 1 1.35 6.06 -0.50
CA MET A 1 1.31 5.19 0.70
C MET A 1 1.22 3.74 0.33
N GLY A 2 1.00 2.89 -0.10
CA GLY A 2 0.98 1.47 -0.45
C GLY A 2 2.35 0.78 -0.49
N VAL A 3 3.26 1.09 0.44
CA VAL A 3 4.65 0.60 0.45
C VAL A 3 4.75 -0.93 0.42
N ALA A 4 3.85 -1.62 1.12
CA ALA A 4 3.74 -3.08 1.08
C ALA A 4 2.60 -3.56 0.14
N GLY A 5 2.14 -2.72 -0.79
CA GLY A 5 0.95 -2.95 -1.61
C GLY A 5 -0.31 -2.36 -0.98
N ALA A 6 -1.49 -2.74 -1.46
CA ALA A 6 -2.80 -2.23 -1.04
C ALA A 6 -3.11 -0.77 -1.42
N GLY A 7 -2.33 -0.15 -2.31
CA GLY A 7 -2.63 1.22 -2.78
C GLY A 7 -3.99 1.35 -3.46
N ASP A 8 -4.39 0.36 -4.21
CA ASP A 8 -5.70 0.23 -4.83
C ASP A 8 -6.84 0.16 -3.79
N HIS A 9 -6.64 -0.62 -2.73
CA HIS A 9 -7.61 -0.74 -1.63
C HIS A 9 -7.74 0.57 -0.85
N HIS A 10 -6.61 1.23 -0.54
CA HIS A 10 -6.64 2.55 0.07
C HIS A 10 -7.40 3.55 -0.80
N MET A 11 -7.14 3.57 -2.11
CA MET A 11 -7.78 4.48 -3.05
C MET A 11 -9.29 4.26 -3.10
N ALA A 12 -9.73 3.01 -3.29
CA ALA A 12 -11.14 2.69 -3.37
C ALA A 12 -11.91 3.10 -2.11
N LEU A 13 -11.38 2.76 -0.92
CA LEU A 13 -12.01 3.08 0.35
C LEU A 13 -11.95 4.57 0.69
N ALA A 14 -10.89 5.27 0.33
CA ALA A 14 -10.80 6.73 0.53
C ALA A 14 -11.86 7.48 -0.28
N CYS A 15 -12.11 7.09 -1.52
CA CYS A 15 -13.14 7.71 -2.35
C CYS A 15 -14.56 7.60 -1.77
N VAL A 16 -14.82 6.59 -0.94
CA VAL A 16 -16.11 6.38 -0.25
C VAL A 16 -16.07 6.77 1.23
N GLY A 17 -14.99 7.40 1.69
CA GLY A 17 -14.86 7.89 3.06
C GLY A 17 -14.64 6.81 4.12
N ARG A 18 -14.01 5.68 3.76
CA ARG A 18 -13.82 4.52 4.64
C ARG A 18 -12.40 3.95 4.62
N VAL A 19 -11.39 4.81 4.47
CA VAL A 19 -10.00 4.37 4.32
C VAL A 19 -9.46 3.61 5.54
N GLU A 20 -9.99 3.85 6.72
CA GLU A 20 -9.62 3.16 7.96
C GLU A 20 -9.80 1.63 7.86
N HIS A 21 -10.75 1.17 7.04
CA HIS A 21 -10.97 -0.27 6.80
C HIS A 21 -9.94 -0.89 5.84
N SER A 22 -9.04 -0.09 5.29
CA SER A 22 -7.99 -0.58 4.39
C SER A 22 -6.71 -1.04 5.10
N VAL A 23 -6.65 -0.87 6.41
CA VAL A 23 -5.47 -1.18 7.24
C VAL A 23 -5.87 -2.02 8.46
N PRO A 24 -4.94 -2.81 9.03
CA PRO A 24 -5.20 -3.51 10.29
C PRO A 24 -5.24 -2.54 11.48
N GLU A 25 -5.93 -2.92 12.54
CA GLU A 25 -6.00 -2.14 13.79
C GLU A 25 -4.62 -1.82 14.40
N ALA A 26 -3.65 -2.72 14.20
CA ALA A 26 -2.29 -2.54 14.71
C ALA A 26 -1.45 -1.54 13.92
N ILE A 27 -2.02 -0.89 12.87
CA ILE A 27 -1.26 0.10 12.09
C ILE A 27 -0.92 1.32 12.94
N GLY A 28 0.28 1.88 12.77
CA GLY A 28 0.72 3.07 13.50
C GLY A 28 -0.22 4.27 13.27
N GLN A 29 -0.51 5.02 14.34
CA GLN A 29 -1.42 6.17 14.28
C GLN A 29 -1.04 7.21 13.23
N ARG A 30 0.27 7.46 13.02
CA ARG A 30 0.74 8.41 12.01
C ARG A 30 0.48 7.94 10.59
N TYR A 31 0.55 6.63 10.34
CA TYR A 31 0.15 6.05 9.06
C TYR A 31 -1.34 6.27 8.80
N LEU A 32 -2.18 5.96 9.79
CA LEU A 32 -3.63 6.16 9.68
C LEU A 32 -3.97 7.63 9.47
N THR A 33 -3.33 8.55 10.20
CA THR A 33 -3.51 9.99 10.02
C THR A 33 -3.21 10.44 8.60
N ALA A 34 -2.11 9.94 8.01
CA ALA A 34 -1.76 10.27 6.63
C ALA A 34 -2.78 9.72 5.61
N LEU A 35 -3.37 8.55 5.88
CA LEU A 35 -4.47 8.01 5.04
C LEU A 35 -5.74 8.85 5.16
N LEU A 36 -6.10 9.28 6.36
CA LEU A 36 -7.29 10.12 6.60
C LEU A 36 -7.15 11.51 5.95
N GLN A 37 -5.96 12.10 5.98
CA GLN A 37 -5.68 13.35 5.26
C GLN A 37 -5.85 13.16 3.75
N TRP A 38 -5.35 12.07 3.21
CA TRP A 38 -5.54 11.75 1.80
C TRP A 38 -7.00 11.45 1.46
N GLN A 39 -7.74 10.75 2.34
CA GLN A 39 -9.18 10.51 2.18
C GLN A 39 -9.97 11.82 2.05
N ALA A 40 -9.65 12.82 2.85
CA ALA A 40 -10.35 14.12 2.77
C ALA A 40 -10.27 14.69 1.35
N LEU A 41 -9.07 14.67 0.74
CA LEU A 41 -8.86 15.13 -0.64
C LEU A 41 -9.56 14.24 -1.68
N ALA A 42 -9.49 12.91 -1.50
CA ALA A 42 -10.11 11.96 -2.41
C ALA A 42 -11.64 12.05 -2.39
N SER A 43 -12.24 12.16 -1.20
CA SER A 43 -13.68 12.30 -1.03
C SER A 43 -14.20 13.62 -1.60
N GLU A 44 -13.45 14.72 -1.40
CA GLU A 44 -13.77 16.02 -2.00
C GLU A 44 -13.74 15.95 -3.52
N ALA A 45 -12.71 15.33 -4.10
CA ALA A 45 -12.57 15.18 -5.54
C ALA A 45 -13.68 14.30 -6.13
N ALA A 46 -14.03 13.20 -5.45
CA ALA A 46 -15.07 12.27 -5.88
C ALA A 46 -16.49 12.85 -5.77
N ARG A 47 -16.74 13.75 -4.81
CA ARG A 47 -18.04 14.39 -4.55
C ARG A 47 -19.23 13.41 -4.51
N GLY A 48 -18.99 12.19 -4.03
CA GLY A 48 -19.99 11.12 -4.02
C GLY A 48 -20.35 10.56 -5.41
N SER A 49 -19.72 11.04 -6.47
CA SER A 49 -19.96 10.60 -7.86
C SER A 49 -18.94 9.55 -8.26
N LEU A 50 -19.16 8.31 -7.85
CA LEU A 50 -18.36 7.17 -8.30
C LEU A 50 -19.15 6.36 -9.30
N GLY A 51 -18.51 6.04 -10.42
CA GLY A 51 -19.10 5.23 -11.48
C GLY A 51 -18.14 4.11 -11.90
N TYR A 52 -18.57 3.35 -12.90
CA TYR A 52 -17.74 2.32 -13.52
C TYR A 52 -17.77 2.45 -15.04
N VAL A 53 -16.70 2.02 -15.65
CA VAL A 53 -16.62 1.89 -17.11
C VAL A 53 -17.07 0.47 -17.48
N ARG A 54 -18.04 0.34 -18.37
CA ARG A 54 -18.48 -0.96 -18.90
C ARG A 54 -17.35 -1.57 -19.73
N GLY A 55 -17.05 -2.84 -19.50
CA GLY A 55 -16.02 -3.54 -20.25
C GLY A 55 -15.55 -4.81 -19.54
N THR A 56 -14.63 -5.51 -20.20
CA THR A 56 -13.96 -6.67 -19.64
C THR A 56 -12.50 -6.32 -19.40
N ILE A 57 -12.01 -6.57 -18.19
CA ILE A 57 -10.58 -6.46 -17.86
C ILE A 57 -10.01 -7.88 -17.83
N ILE A 58 -9.05 -8.15 -18.72
CA ILE A 58 -8.28 -9.39 -18.68
C ILE A 58 -7.07 -9.14 -17.80
N HIS A 59 -7.00 -9.87 -16.69
CA HIS A 59 -5.91 -9.75 -15.75
C HIS A 59 -4.75 -10.65 -16.17
N HIS A 60 -3.60 -10.07 -16.45
CA HIS A 60 -2.38 -10.86 -16.70
C HIS A 60 -1.94 -11.56 -15.42
N LEU A 61 -1.62 -12.86 -15.53
CA LEU A 61 -1.08 -13.62 -14.41
C LEU A 61 0.28 -13.04 -14.01
N HIS A 62 0.44 -12.76 -12.73
CA HIS A 62 1.68 -12.25 -12.15
C HIS A 62 1.93 -12.90 -10.78
N GLY A 63 2.22 -14.18 -10.83
CA GLY A 63 2.51 -15.02 -9.67
C GLY A 63 1.28 -15.48 -8.89
N ALA A 64 1.47 -16.48 -8.05
CA ALA A 64 0.41 -17.08 -7.24
C ALA A 64 -0.09 -16.13 -6.15
N LYS A 65 -1.41 -16.09 -5.92
CA LYS A 65 -2.04 -15.25 -4.89
C LYS A 65 -1.47 -15.49 -3.48
N ARG A 66 -1.09 -16.73 -3.14
CA ARG A 66 -0.50 -17.08 -1.83
C ARG A 66 0.79 -16.31 -1.55
N ASN A 67 1.58 -15.99 -2.59
CA ASN A 67 2.84 -15.27 -2.46
C ASN A 67 2.65 -13.78 -2.14
N ARG A 68 1.45 -13.24 -2.34
CA ARG A 68 1.14 -11.82 -2.09
C ARG A 68 0.92 -11.50 -0.62
N GLN A 69 0.75 -12.51 0.23
CA GLN A 69 0.70 -12.39 1.67
C GLN A 69 -0.23 -11.25 2.16
N TYR A 70 -1.44 -11.17 1.58
CA TYR A 70 -2.37 -10.04 1.80
C TYR A 70 -2.60 -9.66 3.27
N GLN A 71 -2.54 -10.63 4.18
CA GLN A 71 -2.68 -10.42 5.62
C GLN A 71 -1.34 -10.18 6.31
N SER A 72 -0.37 -11.08 6.09
CA SER A 72 0.90 -11.08 6.83
C SER A 72 1.85 -9.95 6.40
N ARG A 73 1.76 -9.43 5.18
CA ARG A 73 2.61 -8.32 4.71
C ARG A 73 2.50 -7.06 5.58
N TRP A 74 1.36 -6.86 6.26
CA TRP A 74 1.17 -5.73 7.16
C TRP A 74 2.10 -5.76 8.37
N LYS A 75 2.50 -6.96 8.82
CA LYS A 75 3.46 -7.14 9.91
C LYS A 75 4.79 -6.44 9.60
N ILE A 76 5.20 -6.42 8.34
CA ILE A 76 6.42 -5.70 7.92
C ILE A 76 6.37 -4.24 8.35
N LEU A 77 5.23 -3.58 8.21
CA LEU A 77 5.08 -2.17 8.58
C LEU A 77 4.87 -2.01 10.08
N THR A 78 4.03 -2.83 10.69
CA THR A 78 3.68 -2.71 12.12
C THR A 78 4.85 -3.08 13.04
N GLU A 79 5.57 -4.16 12.75
CA GLU A 79 6.71 -4.61 13.55
C GLU A 79 7.95 -3.70 13.42
N ASN A 80 8.09 -3.01 12.28
CA ASN A 80 9.16 -2.04 12.06
C ASN A 80 8.76 -0.60 12.40
N GLY A 81 7.56 -0.38 12.94
CA GLY A 81 7.09 0.94 13.33
C GLY A 81 7.14 1.95 12.19
N PHE A 82 6.68 1.56 10.99
CA PHE A 82 6.76 2.41 9.80
C PHE A 82 5.94 3.68 9.94
N ASP A 83 6.59 4.83 9.73
CA ASP A 83 6.00 6.16 9.73
C ASP A 83 6.20 6.83 8.36
N PRO A 84 5.13 7.09 7.59
CA PRO A 84 5.25 7.68 6.26
C PRO A 84 5.78 9.12 6.23
N HIS A 85 5.83 9.80 7.38
CA HIS A 85 6.34 11.17 7.45
C HIS A 85 7.86 11.26 7.70
N THR A 86 8.45 10.21 8.28
CA THR A 86 9.87 10.22 8.66
C THR A 86 10.69 9.15 7.97
N ASP A 87 10.07 8.07 7.50
CA ASP A 87 10.78 6.89 7.03
C ASP A 87 10.95 6.83 5.51
N ILE A 88 10.25 7.71 4.79
CA ILE A 88 10.38 7.85 3.34
C ILE A 88 10.70 9.30 2.96
N VAL A 89 11.48 9.45 1.90
CA VAL A 89 11.89 10.74 1.34
C VAL A 89 11.87 10.66 -0.18
N LYS A 90 11.63 11.77 -0.85
CA LYS A 90 11.80 11.85 -2.31
C LYS A 90 13.27 12.09 -2.64
N ASN A 91 13.81 11.25 -3.53
CA ASN A 91 15.14 11.48 -4.09
C ASN A 91 15.15 12.61 -5.14
N ALA A 92 16.32 12.88 -5.72
CA ALA A 92 16.48 13.93 -6.74
C ALA A 92 15.62 13.73 -8.01
N GLN A 93 15.20 12.48 -8.29
CA GLN A 93 14.32 12.12 -9.39
C GLN A 93 12.83 12.16 -9.01
N GLY A 94 12.51 12.54 -7.76
CA GLY A 94 11.14 12.58 -7.25
C GLY A 94 10.55 11.21 -6.87
N VAL A 95 11.38 10.16 -6.86
CA VAL A 95 10.99 8.80 -6.45
C VAL A 95 11.07 8.67 -4.94
N TRP A 96 10.10 7.98 -4.35
CA TRP A 96 10.08 7.70 -2.92
C TRP A 96 11.10 6.61 -2.56
N GLU A 97 11.93 6.88 -1.57
CA GLU A 97 12.92 5.95 -1.03
C GLU A 97 12.81 5.87 0.50
N LEU A 98 13.20 4.73 1.07
CA LEU A 98 13.36 4.62 2.52
C LEU A 98 14.61 5.40 2.97
N VAL A 99 14.50 6.09 4.09
CA VAL A 99 15.67 6.73 4.71
C VAL A 99 16.73 5.68 5.08
N PRO A 100 18.04 6.01 4.99
CA PRO A 100 19.11 5.02 5.16
C PRO A 100 19.10 4.27 6.49
N GLY A 101 18.60 4.89 7.58
CA GLY A 101 18.56 4.29 8.92
C GLY A 101 17.56 3.15 9.11
N LYS A 102 16.63 2.94 8.17
CA LYS A 102 15.58 1.90 8.26
C LYS A 102 16.00 0.57 7.60
N VAL A 103 17.16 0.05 8.02
CA VAL A 103 17.76 -1.15 7.41
C VAL A 103 16.85 -2.37 7.56
N ALA A 104 16.33 -2.66 8.76
CA ALA A 104 15.46 -3.82 9.00
C ALA A 104 14.17 -3.75 8.15
N LEU A 105 13.54 -2.58 8.06
CA LEU A 105 12.36 -2.38 7.22
C LEU A 105 12.67 -2.58 5.74
N ARG A 106 13.79 -2.02 5.26
CA ARG A 106 14.23 -2.20 3.88
C ARG A 106 14.44 -3.68 3.54
N ASP A 107 15.16 -4.41 4.40
CA ASP A 107 15.49 -5.81 4.18
C ASP A 107 14.21 -6.68 4.21
N ALA A 108 13.27 -6.39 5.13
CA ALA A 108 11.97 -7.07 5.19
C ALA A 108 11.12 -6.81 3.93
N LEU A 109 11.09 -5.57 3.42
CA LEU A 109 10.39 -5.24 2.17
C LEU A 109 11.05 -5.89 0.97
N THR A 110 12.38 -5.90 0.88
CA THR A 110 13.13 -6.55 -0.20
C THR A 110 12.84 -8.04 -0.24
N ASN A 111 12.90 -8.72 0.90
CA ASN A 111 12.59 -10.15 1.01
C ASN A 111 11.13 -10.44 0.63
N TYR A 112 10.19 -9.59 1.07
CA TYR A 112 8.79 -9.70 0.69
C TYR A 112 8.60 -9.57 -0.82
N MET A 113 9.18 -8.56 -1.46
CA MET A 113 9.06 -8.36 -2.91
C MET A 113 9.67 -9.55 -3.68
N ALA A 114 10.83 -10.04 -3.27
CA ALA A 114 11.44 -11.23 -3.86
C ALA A 114 10.55 -12.48 -3.71
N SER A 115 9.92 -12.66 -2.53
CA SER A 115 9.05 -13.81 -2.26
C SER A 115 7.75 -13.83 -3.07
N ARG A 116 7.34 -12.70 -3.66
CA ARG A 116 6.14 -12.62 -4.51
C ARG A 116 6.27 -13.43 -5.79
N ASN A 117 7.49 -13.62 -6.28
CA ASN A 117 7.81 -14.42 -7.46
C ASN A 117 6.85 -14.13 -8.63
N GLU A 118 6.68 -12.84 -8.97
CA GLU A 118 5.65 -12.39 -9.92
C GLU A 118 5.90 -12.83 -11.35
N ASP A 119 7.15 -13.12 -11.69
CA ASP A 119 7.54 -13.62 -13.02
C ASP A 119 7.39 -15.14 -13.16
N SER A 120 6.97 -15.84 -12.07
CA SER A 120 6.76 -17.28 -12.15
C SER A 120 5.47 -17.61 -12.88
N ILE A 121 5.52 -18.68 -13.65
CA ILE A 121 4.36 -19.31 -14.30
C ILE A 121 3.69 -20.37 -13.41
N ASP A 122 4.21 -20.58 -12.20
CA ASP A 122 3.68 -21.55 -11.23
C ASP A 122 2.35 -21.05 -10.68
N LEU A 123 1.33 -21.89 -10.76
CA LEU A 123 -0.04 -21.65 -10.31
C LEU A 123 -0.28 -22.13 -8.88
#